data_af0faf5397fe7e05b05099cac08962e1
#
_entry.id   af0faf5397fe7e05b05099cac08962e1
#
_cell.length_a   1.000
_cell.length_b   1.000
_cell.length_c   1.000
_cell.angle_alpha   90.00
_cell.angle_beta   90.00
_cell.angle_gamma   90.00
#
_symmetry.space_group_name_H-M   'P 1'
#
loop_
_entity.id
_entity.type
_entity.pdbx_description
1 polymer ?
#
loop_
_entity_poly.entity_id
_entity_poly.type
_entity_poly.pdbx_seq_one_letter_code
_entity_poly.pdbx_strand_id
1 'polypeptide(L)'
;MTVPILFVLGAVIVLITFYDFLRTTVSLSGLGFISARVAAGLWRILSALARWTERSTGWSIRKLIGPLILIKIAAVWVALHLLGYVLMYRAGLSLVESQTGQPATLVQTVAFAGSALSTLGASTVTVTGGWWDILSMIAAVNGMIVLTLSVSFVLNVLQTTNSARTFAMRFNALARSAGDRQGPAQVAGLGPDLAAVAVKMVASPLPGFFVPDDPRMDFPLAIRNLCDMVRDGDDEPFHDARTAELMAALSLLGRQVGPDRDHRDIQAARAWADRHSIPRQDQAEGTTT
;
A
#
# COMPACT_ATOMS: atom_id res chain seq x y z
N MET A 1 28.72 27.68 -8.96
CA MET A 1 28.46 26.83 -7.77
C MET A 1 27.08 26.16 -7.79
N THR A 2 26.09 26.64 -8.52
CA THR A 2 24.72 26.08 -8.58
C THR A 2 24.62 24.74 -9.35
N VAL A 3 25.45 24.54 -10.35
CA VAL A 3 25.43 23.36 -11.24
C VAL A 3 25.69 22.03 -10.49
N PRO A 4 26.80 21.87 -9.72
CA PRO A 4 27.03 20.62 -9.00
C PRO A 4 25.99 20.35 -7.91
N ILE A 5 25.45 21.39 -7.27
CA ILE A 5 24.42 21.25 -6.24
C ILE A 5 23.13 20.68 -6.84
N LEU A 6 22.71 21.17 -8.01
CA LEU A 6 21.51 20.71 -8.68
C LEU A 6 21.62 19.25 -9.13
N PHE A 7 22.80 18.85 -9.64
CA PHE A 7 23.08 17.45 -10.01
C PHE A 7 23.04 16.53 -8.78
N VAL A 8 23.73 16.90 -7.71
CA VAL A 8 23.76 16.11 -6.47
C VAL A 8 22.35 15.97 -5.87
N LEU A 9 21.56 17.06 -5.86
CA LEU A 9 20.19 17.04 -5.39
C LEU A 9 19.34 16.08 -6.22
N GLY A 10 19.45 16.12 -7.54
CA GLY A 10 18.76 15.20 -8.44
C GLY A 10 19.13 13.74 -8.18
N ALA A 11 20.44 13.46 -8.05
CA ALA A 11 20.95 12.13 -7.76
C ALA A 11 20.45 11.60 -6.40
N VAL A 12 20.48 12.44 -5.37
CA VAL A 12 19.97 12.08 -4.03
C VAL A 12 18.47 11.76 -4.07
N ILE A 13 17.66 12.54 -4.80
CA ILE A 13 16.23 12.26 -4.97
C ILE A 13 16.04 10.91 -5.65
N VAL A 14 16.74 10.63 -6.74
CA VAL A 14 16.65 9.32 -7.43
C VAL A 14 17.02 8.18 -6.51
N LEU A 15 18.15 8.28 -5.79
CA LEU A 15 18.63 7.22 -4.90
C LEU A 15 17.68 6.97 -3.71
N ILE A 16 17.18 8.02 -3.06
CA ILE A 16 16.23 7.89 -1.95
C ILE A 16 14.92 7.28 -2.45
N THR A 17 14.42 7.74 -3.61
CA THR A 17 13.18 7.21 -4.20
C THR A 17 13.36 5.76 -4.62
N PHE A 18 14.47 5.41 -5.22
CA PHE A 18 14.79 4.04 -5.63
C PHE A 18 14.94 3.10 -4.42
N TYR A 19 15.56 3.57 -3.34
CA TYR A 19 15.62 2.82 -2.08
C TYR A 19 14.22 2.58 -1.48
N ASP A 20 13.37 3.62 -1.40
CA ASP A 20 11.99 3.49 -0.92
C ASP A 20 11.17 2.52 -1.79
N PHE A 21 11.34 2.63 -3.10
CA PHE A 21 10.74 1.75 -4.09
C PHE A 21 11.15 0.28 -3.90
N LEU A 22 12.46 -0.01 -3.83
CA LEU A 22 12.96 -1.37 -3.61
C LEU A 22 12.50 -1.93 -2.26
N ARG A 23 12.53 -1.12 -1.22
CA ARG A 23 12.05 -1.52 0.10
C ARG A 23 10.57 -1.88 0.09
N THR A 24 9.75 -1.14 -0.65
CA THR A 24 8.31 -1.39 -0.75
C THR A 24 7.97 -2.59 -1.64
N THR A 25 8.73 -2.81 -2.72
CA THR A 25 8.39 -3.83 -3.73
C THR A 25 9.07 -5.17 -3.50
N VAL A 26 10.28 -5.18 -2.96
CA VAL A 26 11.13 -6.38 -2.84
C VAL A 26 11.32 -6.82 -1.40
N SER A 27 11.36 -5.89 -0.45
CA SER A 27 11.60 -6.18 0.96
C SER A 27 10.36 -6.79 1.63
N LEU A 28 10.60 -7.77 2.50
CA LEU A 28 9.56 -8.36 3.37
C LEU A 28 9.31 -7.55 4.65
N SER A 29 9.78 -6.30 4.73
CA SER A 29 9.71 -5.46 5.94
C SER A 29 8.65 -4.35 5.89
N GLY A 30 7.70 -4.43 4.97
CA GLY A 30 6.61 -3.46 4.83
C GLY A 30 6.94 -2.27 3.92
N LEU A 31 6.09 -1.25 3.95
CA LEU A 31 6.21 -0.07 3.08
C LEU A 31 7.46 0.76 3.40
N GLY A 32 8.06 1.33 2.36
CA GLY A 32 9.10 2.35 2.50
C GLY A 32 8.56 3.62 3.16
N PHE A 33 9.45 4.49 3.57
CA PHE A 33 9.13 5.71 4.31
C PHE A 33 8.24 6.70 3.51
N ILE A 34 8.54 6.93 2.24
CA ILE A 34 7.75 7.79 1.35
C ILE A 34 6.40 7.13 1.10
N SER A 35 6.40 5.86 0.71
CA SER A 35 5.21 5.07 0.41
C SER A 35 4.24 4.99 1.58
N ALA A 36 4.75 4.79 2.80
CA ALA A 36 3.94 4.76 4.02
C ALA A 36 3.26 6.12 4.31
N ARG A 37 3.99 7.23 4.13
CA ARG A 37 3.41 8.58 4.30
C ARG A 37 2.36 8.90 3.25
N VAL A 38 2.61 8.54 1.99
CA VAL A 38 1.64 8.71 0.90
C VAL A 38 0.38 7.91 1.18
N ALA A 39 0.52 6.63 1.55
CA ALA A 39 -0.62 5.78 1.88
C ALA A 39 -1.43 6.35 3.06
N ALA A 40 -0.77 6.70 4.17
CA ALA A 40 -1.44 7.24 5.36
C ALA A 40 -2.10 8.61 5.12
N GLY A 41 -1.44 9.49 4.38
CA GLY A 41 -1.98 10.81 4.03
C GLY A 41 -3.21 10.69 3.14
N LEU A 42 -3.10 9.86 2.10
CA LEU A 42 -4.18 9.66 1.15
C LEU A 42 -5.38 8.95 1.78
N TRP A 43 -5.14 7.96 2.67
CA TRP A 43 -6.19 7.32 3.43
C TRP A 43 -7.01 8.33 4.25
N ARG A 44 -6.35 9.25 4.97
CA ARG A 44 -7.05 10.29 5.76
C ARG A 44 -7.90 11.19 4.87
N ILE A 45 -7.36 11.63 3.74
CA ILE A 45 -8.08 12.51 2.81
C ILE A 45 -9.26 11.78 2.17
N LEU A 46 -9.03 10.59 1.61
CA LEU A 46 -10.07 9.83 0.90
C LEU A 46 -11.15 9.30 1.83
N SER A 47 -10.79 8.89 3.06
CA SER A 47 -11.78 8.46 4.06
C SER A 47 -12.64 9.63 4.56
N ALA A 48 -12.05 10.83 4.70
CA ALA A 48 -12.81 12.03 5.02
C ALA A 48 -13.77 12.42 3.87
N LEU A 49 -13.28 12.37 2.63
CA LEU A 49 -14.08 12.65 1.44
C LEU A 49 -15.21 11.64 1.28
N ALA A 50 -14.94 10.35 1.51
CA ALA A 50 -15.95 9.30 1.45
C ALA A 50 -17.08 9.52 2.45
N ARG A 51 -16.75 9.87 3.69
CA ARG A 51 -17.76 10.22 4.71
C ARG A 51 -18.59 11.44 4.32
N TRP A 52 -17.95 12.44 3.72
CA TRP A 52 -18.64 13.66 3.27
C TRP A 52 -19.58 13.36 2.11
N THR A 53 -19.13 12.59 1.11
CA THR A 53 -19.92 12.21 -0.07
C THR A 53 -21.12 11.35 0.31
N GLU A 54 -20.95 10.39 1.22
CA GLU A 54 -22.05 9.54 1.70
C GLU A 54 -23.14 10.35 2.42
N ARG A 55 -22.73 11.35 3.20
CA ARG A 55 -23.69 12.25 3.90
C ARG A 55 -24.43 13.18 2.95
N SER A 56 -23.80 13.60 1.85
CA SER A 56 -24.36 14.60 0.94
C SER A 56 -25.13 14.02 -0.24
N THR A 57 -24.68 12.87 -0.78
CA THR A 57 -25.24 12.30 -2.02
C THR A 57 -25.70 10.85 -1.89
N GLY A 58 -25.43 10.18 -0.76
CA GLY A 58 -25.68 8.75 -0.56
C GLY A 58 -24.75 7.84 -1.38
N TRP A 59 -23.81 8.40 -2.14
CA TRP A 59 -22.91 7.64 -3.00
C TRP A 59 -21.61 7.28 -2.27
N SER A 60 -21.26 5.99 -2.25
CA SER A 60 -20.05 5.51 -1.57
C SER A 60 -18.88 5.39 -2.55
N ILE A 61 -17.85 6.22 -2.37
CA ILE A 61 -16.57 6.14 -3.11
C ILE A 61 -15.54 5.25 -2.41
N ARG A 62 -15.92 4.59 -1.29
CA ARG A 62 -15.00 3.80 -0.45
C ARG A 62 -14.26 2.71 -1.22
N LYS A 63 -14.92 2.09 -2.21
CA LYS A 63 -14.34 1.02 -3.06
C LYS A 63 -13.10 1.48 -3.83
N LEU A 64 -13.03 2.76 -4.17
CA LEU A 64 -11.94 3.35 -4.94
C LEU A 64 -10.71 3.69 -4.08
N ILE A 65 -10.84 3.69 -2.75
CA ILE A 65 -9.75 4.13 -1.85
C ILE A 65 -8.51 3.28 -2.04
N GLY A 66 -8.62 1.94 -1.95
CA GLY A 66 -7.50 1.03 -2.11
C GLY A 66 -6.79 1.16 -3.46
N PRO A 67 -7.51 1.02 -4.60
CA PRO A 67 -6.91 1.24 -5.92
C PRO A 67 -6.27 2.61 -6.10
N LEU A 68 -6.89 3.69 -5.61
CA LEU A 68 -6.33 5.04 -5.69
C LEU A 68 -5.05 5.19 -4.88
N ILE A 69 -4.94 4.55 -3.71
CA ILE A 69 -3.70 4.54 -2.92
C ILE A 69 -2.58 3.90 -3.71
N LEU A 70 -2.81 2.73 -4.34
CA LEU A 70 -1.80 2.04 -5.16
C LEU A 70 -1.33 2.91 -6.34
N ILE A 71 -2.28 3.45 -7.10
CA ILE A 71 -1.97 4.32 -8.26
C ILE A 71 -1.15 5.53 -7.81
N LYS A 72 -1.51 6.15 -6.68
CA LYS A 72 -0.80 7.32 -6.17
C LYS A 72 0.60 7.01 -5.67
N ILE A 73 0.81 5.87 -5.01
CA ILE A 73 2.15 5.44 -4.62
C ILE A 73 3.03 5.28 -5.87
N ALA A 74 2.56 4.56 -6.87
CA ALA A 74 3.28 4.37 -8.13
C ALA A 74 3.55 5.72 -8.85
N ALA A 75 2.56 6.60 -8.91
CA ALA A 75 2.70 7.93 -9.53
C ALA A 75 3.73 8.79 -8.80
N VAL A 76 3.79 8.72 -7.46
CA VAL A 76 4.81 9.45 -6.67
C VAL A 76 6.22 8.94 -6.98
N TRP A 77 6.42 7.62 -7.07
CA TRP A 77 7.72 7.07 -7.46
C TRP A 77 8.16 7.57 -8.83
N VAL A 78 7.27 7.49 -9.82
CA VAL A 78 7.57 7.94 -11.19
C VAL A 78 7.85 9.46 -11.20
N ALA A 79 7.05 10.25 -10.51
CA ALA A 79 7.23 11.71 -10.46
C ALA A 79 8.54 12.12 -9.79
N LEU A 80 8.94 11.45 -8.70
CA LEU A 80 10.20 11.74 -8.02
C LEU A 80 11.42 11.29 -8.84
N HIS A 81 11.36 10.15 -9.53
CA HIS A 81 12.41 9.76 -10.46
C HIS A 81 12.53 10.77 -11.60
N LEU A 82 11.40 11.14 -12.21
CA LEU A 82 11.35 12.16 -13.26
C LEU A 82 11.96 13.47 -12.79
N LEU A 83 11.55 13.96 -11.62
CA LEU A 83 12.10 15.19 -11.03
C LEU A 83 13.61 15.10 -10.84
N GLY A 84 14.10 13.99 -10.28
CA GLY A 84 15.52 13.80 -10.03
C GLY A 84 16.35 13.81 -11.34
N TYR A 85 15.91 13.09 -12.37
CA TYR A 85 16.59 13.09 -13.67
C TYR A 85 16.51 14.47 -14.37
N VAL A 86 15.37 15.16 -14.30
CA VAL A 86 15.24 16.52 -14.83
C VAL A 86 16.24 17.47 -14.17
N LEU A 87 16.40 17.39 -12.85
CA LEU A 87 17.40 18.21 -12.12
C LEU A 87 18.83 17.89 -12.56
N MET A 88 19.16 16.59 -12.75
CA MET A 88 20.48 16.17 -13.21
C MET A 88 20.78 16.70 -14.62
N TYR A 89 19.86 16.55 -15.57
CA TYR A 89 20.04 17.05 -16.94
C TYR A 89 20.11 18.57 -16.99
N ARG A 90 19.33 19.27 -16.20
CA ARG A 90 19.39 20.75 -16.12
C ARG A 90 20.67 21.27 -15.50
N ALA A 91 21.26 20.53 -14.57
CA ALA A 91 22.52 20.90 -13.95
C ALA A 91 23.65 21.03 -14.97
N GLY A 92 23.74 20.15 -15.97
CA GLY A 92 24.82 20.13 -16.93
C GLY A 92 24.55 20.88 -18.23
N LEU A 93 23.34 21.45 -18.44
CA LEU A 93 22.88 21.94 -19.74
C LEU A 93 23.13 20.87 -20.84
N SER A 94 22.89 19.61 -20.47
CA SER A 94 23.32 18.41 -21.18
C SER A 94 22.45 18.04 -22.36
N LEU A 95 21.35 18.76 -22.57
CA LEU A 95 20.38 18.49 -23.63
C LEU A 95 20.33 19.66 -24.60
N VAL A 96 20.37 19.32 -25.88
CA VAL A 96 20.25 20.28 -26.98
C VAL A 96 19.14 19.83 -27.94
N GLU A 97 18.48 20.78 -28.53
CA GLU A 97 17.48 20.52 -29.58
C GLU A 97 18.18 19.95 -30.82
N SER A 98 17.69 18.83 -31.32
CA SER A 98 18.32 18.08 -32.40
C SER A 98 18.44 18.85 -33.72
N GLN A 99 17.55 19.81 -33.98
CA GLN A 99 17.53 20.57 -35.23
C GLN A 99 18.32 21.90 -35.14
N THR A 100 18.27 22.58 -34.01
CA THR A 100 18.83 23.93 -33.86
C THR A 100 20.14 23.97 -33.08
N GLY A 101 20.47 22.90 -32.35
CA GLY A 101 21.62 22.88 -31.43
C GLY A 101 21.45 23.79 -30.20
N GLN A 102 20.31 24.44 -30.04
CA GLN A 102 20.04 25.32 -28.91
C GLN A 102 19.83 24.50 -27.62
N PRO A 103 20.17 25.07 -26.44
CA PRO A 103 19.91 24.41 -25.17
C PRO A 103 18.43 24.08 -25.00
N ALA A 104 18.13 22.87 -24.54
CA ALA A 104 16.76 22.41 -24.35
C ALA A 104 16.01 23.23 -23.29
N THR A 105 14.76 23.53 -23.56
CA THR A 105 13.83 24.17 -22.61
C THR A 105 13.50 23.20 -21.45
N LEU A 106 12.89 23.72 -20.38
CA LEU A 106 12.45 22.87 -19.27
C LEU A 106 11.44 21.80 -19.73
N VAL A 107 10.47 22.16 -20.60
CA VAL A 107 9.47 21.25 -21.13
C VAL A 107 10.12 20.12 -21.94
N GLN A 108 11.08 20.48 -22.81
CA GLN A 108 11.85 19.50 -23.56
C GLN A 108 12.70 18.59 -22.67
N THR A 109 13.29 19.13 -21.59
CA THR A 109 14.03 18.33 -20.60
C THR A 109 13.12 17.34 -19.88
N VAL A 110 11.91 17.75 -19.46
CA VAL A 110 10.91 16.86 -18.85
C VAL A 110 10.46 15.79 -19.83
N ALA A 111 10.18 16.17 -21.08
CA ALA A 111 9.79 15.24 -22.13
C ALA A 111 10.90 14.19 -22.42
N PHE A 112 12.17 14.63 -22.49
CA PHE A 112 13.31 13.74 -22.67
C PHE A 112 13.48 12.77 -21.50
N ALA A 113 13.49 13.29 -20.26
CA ALA A 113 13.63 12.42 -19.07
C ALA A 113 12.47 11.44 -18.93
N GLY A 114 11.23 11.87 -19.23
CA GLY A 114 10.06 11.00 -19.26
C GLY A 114 10.14 9.93 -20.36
N SER A 115 10.61 10.30 -21.55
CA SER A 115 10.84 9.39 -22.66
C SER A 115 11.92 8.35 -22.33
N ALA A 116 13.02 8.75 -21.69
CA ALA A 116 14.04 7.83 -21.22
C ALA A 116 13.50 6.86 -20.16
N LEU A 117 12.82 7.35 -19.12
CA LEU A 117 12.23 6.53 -18.06
C LEU A 117 11.16 5.57 -18.56
N SER A 118 10.37 5.97 -19.56
CA SER A 118 9.33 5.12 -20.16
C SER A 118 9.87 4.18 -21.24
N THR A 119 11.17 4.24 -21.53
CA THR A 119 11.82 3.49 -22.64
C THR A 119 11.22 3.78 -24.02
N LEU A 120 10.51 4.91 -24.17
CA LEU A 120 9.86 5.29 -25.42
C LEU A 120 10.89 5.71 -26.49
N GLY A 121 12.00 6.34 -26.09
CA GLY A 121 13.08 6.76 -27.01
C GLY A 121 12.72 7.92 -27.95
N ALA A 122 11.49 8.42 -27.90
CA ALA A 122 11.08 9.53 -28.75
C ALA A 122 11.40 10.88 -28.08
N SER A 123 12.25 11.68 -28.74
CA SER A 123 12.59 13.03 -28.26
C SER A 123 13.01 13.93 -29.41
N THR A 124 12.68 15.21 -29.27
CA THR A 124 13.16 16.29 -30.17
C THR A 124 14.51 16.85 -29.72
N VAL A 125 15.02 16.36 -28.60
CA VAL A 125 16.31 16.77 -28.02
C VAL A 125 17.23 15.56 -27.90
N THR A 126 18.52 15.82 -27.97
CA THR A 126 19.59 14.84 -27.80
C THR A 126 20.50 15.27 -26.66
N VAL A 127 21.22 14.29 -26.11
CA VAL A 127 22.29 14.57 -25.14
C VAL A 127 23.52 15.12 -25.83
N THR A 128 24.28 15.94 -25.12
CA THR A 128 25.52 16.53 -25.66
C THR A 128 26.68 15.54 -25.80
N GLY A 129 26.43 14.25 -25.47
CA GLY A 129 27.39 13.15 -25.60
C GLY A 129 28.21 12.85 -24.34
N GLY A 130 29.05 11.82 -24.44
CA GLY A 130 29.96 11.42 -23.36
C GLY A 130 29.24 10.85 -22.14
N TRP A 131 29.49 11.40 -20.95
CA TRP A 131 28.90 10.91 -19.69
C TRP A 131 27.38 11.00 -19.66
N TRP A 132 26.79 11.94 -20.41
CA TRP A 132 25.35 12.15 -20.46
C TRP A 132 24.61 11.03 -21.21
N ASP A 133 25.26 10.37 -22.17
CA ASP A 133 24.73 9.17 -22.82
C ASP A 133 24.58 8.02 -21.81
N ILE A 134 25.62 7.84 -20.96
CA ILE A 134 25.59 6.84 -19.88
C ILE A 134 24.45 7.13 -18.89
N LEU A 135 24.30 8.40 -18.47
CA LEU A 135 23.21 8.79 -17.58
C LEU A 135 21.83 8.52 -18.20
N SER A 136 21.70 8.75 -19.52
CA SER A 136 20.44 8.46 -20.23
C SER A 136 20.14 6.97 -20.26
N MET A 137 21.14 6.14 -20.45
CA MET A 137 21.01 4.68 -20.38
C MET A 137 20.64 4.21 -18.96
N ILE A 138 21.27 4.78 -17.92
CA ILE A 138 20.93 4.51 -16.53
C ILE A 138 19.47 4.91 -16.23
N ALA A 139 19.02 6.05 -16.73
CA ALA A 139 17.63 6.49 -16.59
C ALA A 139 16.65 5.49 -17.21
N ALA A 140 16.95 4.99 -18.43
CA ALA A 140 16.12 4.02 -19.11
C ALA A 140 16.06 2.68 -18.36
N VAL A 141 17.20 2.15 -17.91
CA VAL A 141 17.25 0.92 -17.10
C VAL A 141 16.50 1.09 -15.80
N ASN A 142 16.68 2.20 -15.09
CA ASN A 142 15.97 2.51 -13.86
C ASN A 142 14.45 2.56 -14.10
N GLY A 143 14.00 3.24 -15.15
CA GLY A 143 12.60 3.31 -15.53
C GLY A 143 11.99 1.93 -15.79
N MET A 144 12.71 1.06 -16.53
CA MET A 144 12.28 -0.31 -16.80
C MET A 144 12.14 -1.13 -15.50
N ILE A 145 13.10 -1.01 -14.57
CA ILE A 145 13.04 -1.68 -13.27
C ILE A 145 11.83 -1.20 -12.46
N VAL A 146 11.64 0.12 -12.37
CA VAL A 146 10.51 0.72 -11.64
C VAL A 146 9.17 0.26 -12.22
N LEU A 147 9.03 0.24 -13.55
CA LEU A 147 7.80 -0.20 -14.19
C LEU A 147 7.51 -1.67 -13.91
N THR A 148 8.48 -2.55 -14.12
CA THR A 148 8.32 -4.00 -13.98
C THR A 148 7.98 -4.39 -12.53
N LEU A 149 8.73 -3.89 -11.56
CA LEU A 149 8.50 -4.20 -10.16
C LEU A 149 7.22 -3.53 -9.61
N SER A 150 6.80 -2.38 -10.18
CA SER A 150 5.51 -1.76 -9.81
C SER A 150 4.33 -2.66 -10.15
N VAL A 151 4.36 -3.35 -11.30
CA VAL A 151 3.33 -4.34 -11.66
C VAL A 151 3.34 -5.50 -10.68
N SER A 152 4.52 -6.03 -10.34
CA SER A 152 4.67 -7.11 -9.36
C SER A 152 4.15 -6.70 -7.98
N PHE A 153 4.42 -5.46 -7.55
CA PHE A 153 3.88 -4.90 -6.30
C PHE A 153 2.35 -4.85 -6.30
N VAL A 154 1.74 -4.35 -7.36
CA VAL A 154 0.27 -4.30 -7.48
C VAL A 154 -0.33 -5.71 -7.39
N LEU A 155 0.24 -6.68 -8.10
CA LEU A 155 -0.22 -8.07 -8.05
C LEU A 155 -0.09 -8.66 -6.65
N ASN A 156 1.01 -8.42 -5.95
CA ASN A 156 1.22 -8.87 -4.57
C ASN A 156 0.19 -8.28 -3.60
N VAL A 157 -0.10 -6.98 -3.72
CA VAL A 157 -1.14 -6.32 -2.90
C VAL A 157 -2.52 -6.93 -3.17
N LEU A 158 -2.88 -7.16 -4.43
CA LEU A 158 -4.16 -7.77 -4.79
C LEU A 158 -4.28 -9.20 -4.27
N GLN A 159 -3.22 -10.01 -4.38
CA GLN A 159 -3.19 -11.37 -3.84
C GLN A 159 -3.35 -11.37 -2.31
N THR A 160 -2.67 -10.48 -1.60
CA THR A 160 -2.80 -10.34 -0.14
C THR A 160 -4.21 -9.91 0.24
N THR A 161 -4.79 -8.96 -0.50
CA THR A 161 -6.17 -8.50 -0.30
C THR A 161 -7.18 -9.62 -0.53
N ASN A 162 -7.00 -10.43 -1.57
CA ASN A 162 -7.87 -11.57 -1.84
C ASN A 162 -7.77 -12.64 -0.75
N SER A 163 -6.57 -12.93 -0.24
CA SER A 163 -6.40 -13.84 0.89
C SER A 163 -7.11 -13.32 2.15
N ALA A 164 -7.01 -12.03 2.44
CA ALA A 164 -7.68 -11.39 3.57
C ALA A 164 -9.22 -11.44 3.44
N ARG A 165 -9.76 -11.22 2.23
CA ARG A 165 -11.19 -11.35 1.94
C ARG A 165 -11.69 -12.78 2.08
N THR A 166 -10.91 -13.76 1.63
CA THR A 166 -11.24 -15.19 1.77
C THR A 166 -11.31 -15.57 3.24
N PHE A 167 -10.35 -15.12 4.06
CA PHE A 167 -10.40 -15.31 5.51
C PHE A 167 -11.68 -14.71 6.11
N ALA A 168 -11.98 -13.45 5.79
CA ALA A 168 -13.18 -12.76 6.30
C ALA A 168 -14.48 -13.50 5.94
N MET A 169 -14.60 -13.96 4.70
CA MET A 169 -15.76 -14.72 4.23
C MET A 169 -15.91 -16.03 4.97
N ARG A 170 -14.82 -16.79 5.17
CA ARG A 170 -14.84 -18.06 5.92
C ARG A 170 -15.19 -17.84 7.39
N PHE A 171 -14.57 -16.80 8.02
CA PHE A 171 -14.87 -16.42 9.39
C PHE A 171 -16.37 -16.12 9.57
N ASN A 172 -16.93 -15.26 8.72
CA ASN A 172 -18.34 -14.89 8.79
C ASN A 172 -19.30 -16.05 8.48
N ALA A 173 -18.89 -17.01 7.67
CA ALA A 173 -19.69 -18.21 7.41
C ALA A 173 -19.73 -19.11 8.65
N LEU A 174 -18.60 -19.38 9.29
CA LEU A 174 -18.50 -20.19 10.49
C LEU A 174 -19.18 -19.54 11.69
N ALA A 175 -18.94 -18.24 11.92
CA ALA A 175 -19.56 -17.49 13.02
C ALA A 175 -21.10 -17.51 12.95
N ARG A 176 -21.68 -17.47 11.74
CA ARG A 176 -23.15 -17.55 11.56
C ARG A 176 -23.70 -18.96 11.73
N SER A 177 -22.93 -19.99 11.34
CA SER A 177 -23.37 -21.38 11.50
C SER A 177 -23.38 -21.85 12.96
N ALA A 178 -22.69 -21.13 13.83
CA ALA A 178 -22.54 -21.44 15.25
C ALA A 178 -23.79 -21.10 16.09
N GLY A 179 -24.67 -20.22 15.61
CA GLY A 179 -25.84 -19.76 16.36
C GLY A 179 -25.47 -19.12 17.71
N ASP A 180 -26.17 -19.52 18.79
CA ASP A 180 -25.93 -18.99 20.14
C ASP A 180 -24.62 -19.46 20.81
N ARG A 181 -23.92 -20.42 20.20
CA ARG A 181 -22.64 -20.92 20.70
C ARG A 181 -21.46 -20.16 20.06
N GLN A 182 -21.40 -18.87 20.26
CA GLN A 182 -20.31 -18.06 19.70
C GLN A 182 -19.07 -18.14 20.60
N GLY A 183 -18.07 -18.92 20.18
CA GLY A 183 -16.80 -19.02 20.89
C GLY A 183 -15.61 -19.24 19.95
N PRO A 184 -14.36 -18.98 20.39
CA PRO A 184 -13.17 -19.09 19.55
C PRO A 184 -12.94 -20.52 19.03
N ALA A 185 -13.42 -21.55 19.72
CA ALA A 185 -13.29 -22.94 19.30
C ALA A 185 -13.93 -23.25 17.93
N GLN A 186 -15.02 -22.56 17.56
CA GLN A 186 -15.73 -22.79 16.29
C GLN A 186 -14.98 -22.24 15.09
N VAL A 187 -14.19 -21.18 15.28
CA VAL A 187 -13.37 -20.56 14.25
C VAL A 187 -11.89 -20.97 14.35
N ALA A 188 -11.55 -21.85 15.30
CA ALA A 188 -10.19 -22.30 15.54
C ALA A 188 -9.51 -22.90 14.29
N GLY A 189 -10.26 -23.57 13.42
CA GLY A 189 -9.76 -24.09 12.14
C GLY A 189 -9.25 -23.04 11.15
N LEU A 190 -9.47 -21.74 11.41
CA LEU A 190 -8.99 -20.63 10.60
C LEU A 190 -7.58 -20.13 10.99
N GLY A 191 -6.94 -20.73 12.01
CA GLY A 191 -5.58 -20.38 12.43
C GLY A 191 -4.59 -20.33 11.26
N PRO A 192 -4.45 -21.39 10.44
CA PRO A 192 -3.57 -21.40 9.29
C PRO A 192 -3.89 -20.32 8.24
N ASP A 193 -5.17 -20.07 7.97
CA ASP A 193 -5.59 -19.05 7.03
C ASP A 193 -5.21 -17.64 7.53
N LEU A 194 -5.43 -17.35 8.82
CA LEU A 194 -5.03 -16.08 9.43
C LEU A 194 -3.53 -15.91 9.46
N ALA A 195 -2.78 -16.95 9.79
CA ALA A 195 -1.33 -16.95 9.77
C ALA A 195 -0.79 -16.63 8.37
N ALA A 196 -1.36 -17.25 7.33
CA ALA A 196 -0.98 -16.99 5.96
C ALA A 196 -1.24 -15.54 5.54
N VAL A 197 -2.38 -14.96 5.95
CA VAL A 197 -2.67 -13.53 5.72
C VAL A 197 -1.70 -12.66 6.52
N ALA A 198 -1.45 -12.94 7.78
CA ALA A 198 -0.54 -12.18 8.63
C ALA A 198 0.88 -12.15 8.05
N VAL A 199 1.41 -13.28 7.59
CA VAL A 199 2.72 -13.35 6.90
C VAL A 199 2.75 -12.49 5.64
N LYS A 200 1.72 -12.54 4.79
CA LYS A 200 1.64 -11.69 3.59
C LYS A 200 1.55 -10.21 3.92
N MET A 201 0.88 -9.84 5.01
CA MET A 201 0.77 -8.46 5.48
C MET A 201 2.09 -7.88 6.00
N VAL A 202 3.09 -8.71 6.33
CA VAL A 202 4.45 -8.22 6.62
C VAL A 202 5.01 -7.46 5.42
N ALA A 203 4.86 -8.06 4.24
CA ALA A 203 5.35 -7.46 2.99
C ALA A 203 4.41 -6.37 2.46
N SER A 204 3.10 -6.53 2.65
CA SER A 204 2.08 -5.65 2.07
C SER A 204 0.95 -5.36 3.06
N PRO A 205 1.08 -4.36 3.96
CA PRO A 205 0.08 -4.03 4.98
C PRO A 205 -1.13 -3.26 4.44
N LEU A 206 -1.35 -3.26 3.11
CA LEU A 206 -2.38 -2.48 2.44
C LEU A 206 -3.81 -3.09 2.40
N PRO A 207 -4.06 -4.39 2.72
CA PRO A 207 -5.42 -4.95 2.64
C PRO A 207 -6.46 -4.20 3.46
N GLY A 208 -6.08 -3.54 4.57
CA GLY A 208 -6.98 -2.71 5.37
C GLY A 208 -7.54 -1.48 4.65
N PHE A 209 -6.93 -1.06 3.53
CA PHE A 209 -7.40 0.06 2.73
C PHE A 209 -8.41 -0.33 1.65
N PHE A 210 -8.62 -1.64 1.43
CA PHE A 210 -9.50 -2.16 0.40
C PHE A 210 -10.87 -2.51 0.98
N VAL A 211 -11.80 -1.60 0.88
CA VAL A 211 -13.19 -1.79 1.34
C VAL A 211 -13.96 -2.64 0.33
N PRO A 212 -14.48 -3.82 0.71
CA PRO A 212 -15.28 -4.66 -0.18
C PRO A 212 -16.72 -4.17 -0.30
N ASP A 213 -17.44 -4.65 -1.33
CA ASP A 213 -18.87 -4.42 -1.50
C ASP A 213 -19.70 -5.22 -0.49
N ASP A 214 -19.35 -6.48 -0.32
CA ASP A 214 -20.00 -7.38 0.64
C ASP A 214 -19.33 -7.26 2.00
N PRO A 215 -20.06 -6.85 3.06
CA PRO A 215 -19.54 -6.76 4.42
C PRO A 215 -18.93 -8.08 4.93
N ARG A 216 -19.37 -9.21 4.36
CA ARG A 216 -18.84 -10.53 4.72
C ARG A 216 -17.38 -10.72 4.33
N MET A 217 -16.89 -9.92 3.37
CA MET A 217 -15.51 -9.93 2.90
C MET A 217 -14.66 -8.83 3.56
N ASP A 218 -15.22 -8.08 4.52
CA ASP A 218 -14.50 -7.01 5.22
C ASP A 218 -13.54 -7.61 6.26
N PHE A 219 -12.25 -7.62 5.92
CA PHE A 219 -11.21 -8.22 6.75
C PHE A 219 -11.02 -7.47 8.07
N PRO A 220 -10.90 -6.13 8.12
CA PRO A 220 -10.87 -5.41 9.38
C PRO A 220 -12.06 -5.71 10.29
N LEU A 221 -13.28 -5.76 9.75
CA LEU A 221 -14.47 -6.10 10.51
C LEU A 221 -14.43 -7.53 11.06
N ALA A 222 -13.97 -8.50 10.25
CA ALA A 222 -13.79 -9.88 10.69
C ALA A 222 -12.77 -10.01 11.83
N ILE A 223 -11.64 -9.29 11.75
CA ILE A 223 -10.63 -9.26 12.82
C ILE A 223 -11.18 -8.61 14.10
N ARG A 224 -11.93 -7.53 13.99
CA ARG A 224 -12.60 -6.91 15.14
C ARG A 224 -13.55 -7.90 15.85
N ASN A 225 -14.43 -8.54 15.08
CA ASN A 225 -15.37 -9.51 15.62
C ASN A 225 -14.65 -10.73 16.23
N LEU A 226 -13.56 -11.19 15.63
CA LEU A 226 -12.71 -12.25 16.20
C LEU A 226 -12.08 -11.80 17.53
N CYS A 227 -11.57 -10.57 17.63
CA CYS A 227 -11.02 -10.05 18.88
C CYS A 227 -12.08 -9.93 19.99
N ASP A 228 -13.32 -9.54 19.63
CA ASP A 228 -14.44 -9.49 20.57
C ASP A 228 -14.82 -10.90 21.04
N MET A 229 -14.92 -11.86 20.13
CA MET A 229 -15.20 -13.27 20.44
C MET A 229 -14.13 -13.90 21.37
N VAL A 230 -12.86 -13.57 21.17
CA VAL A 230 -11.77 -14.02 22.03
C VAL A 230 -11.85 -13.40 23.41
N ARG A 231 -12.16 -12.12 23.50
CA ARG A 231 -12.30 -11.43 24.81
C ARG A 231 -13.46 -11.95 25.63
N ASP A 232 -14.58 -12.23 24.99
CA ASP A 232 -15.80 -12.67 25.67
C ASP A 232 -15.74 -14.17 26.02
N GLY A 233 -14.77 -14.93 25.46
CA GLY A 233 -14.52 -16.34 25.73
C GLY A 233 -13.41 -16.61 26.77
N ASP A 234 -12.93 -15.61 27.50
CA ASP A 234 -11.81 -15.73 28.46
C ASP A 234 -12.07 -16.70 29.66
N ASP A 235 -13.30 -17.16 29.85
CA ASP A 235 -13.66 -18.10 30.93
C ASP A 235 -13.41 -19.59 30.57
N GLU A 236 -13.14 -19.95 29.31
CA GLU A 236 -12.74 -21.31 28.92
C GLU A 236 -11.25 -21.39 28.66
N PRO A 237 -10.52 -22.26 29.38
CA PRO A 237 -9.08 -22.43 29.12
C PRO A 237 -8.86 -22.96 27.69
N PHE A 238 -7.95 -22.33 26.95
CA PHE A 238 -7.55 -22.70 25.57
C PHE A 238 -6.86 -24.07 25.56
N HIS A 239 -7.64 -25.16 25.70
CA HIS A 239 -7.12 -26.53 25.78
C HIS A 239 -6.88 -27.18 24.41
N ASP A 240 -7.39 -26.59 23.33
CA ASP A 240 -7.22 -27.15 21.99
C ASP A 240 -6.08 -26.46 21.20
N ALA A 241 -5.22 -27.30 20.61
CA ALA A 241 -4.08 -26.84 19.78
C ALA A 241 -4.51 -25.91 18.64
N ARG A 242 -5.70 -26.06 18.07
CA ARG A 242 -6.23 -25.23 17.00
C ARG A 242 -6.58 -23.82 17.46
N THR A 243 -7.14 -23.70 18.66
CA THR A 243 -7.42 -22.39 19.27
C THR A 243 -6.12 -21.68 19.60
N ALA A 244 -5.11 -22.40 20.12
CA ALA A 244 -3.78 -21.84 20.37
C ALA A 244 -3.12 -21.35 19.07
N GLU A 245 -3.26 -22.07 17.95
CA GLU A 245 -2.76 -21.65 16.64
C GLU A 245 -3.46 -20.38 16.13
N LEU A 246 -4.77 -20.29 16.27
CA LEU A 246 -5.53 -19.09 15.90
C LEU A 246 -5.08 -17.86 16.73
N MET A 247 -4.88 -18.05 18.04
CA MET A 247 -4.39 -17.00 18.93
C MET A 247 -2.99 -16.54 18.58
N ALA A 248 -2.09 -17.47 18.24
CA ALA A 248 -0.75 -17.16 17.78
C ALA A 248 -0.77 -16.38 16.46
N ALA A 249 -1.64 -16.74 15.53
CA ALA A 249 -1.82 -16.03 14.27
C ALA A 249 -2.38 -14.61 14.47
N LEU A 250 -3.35 -14.44 15.38
CA LEU A 250 -3.92 -13.14 15.72
C LEU A 250 -2.87 -12.24 16.41
N SER A 251 -2.07 -12.80 17.31
CA SER A 251 -0.95 -12.13 17.97
C SER A 251 0.11 -11.71 16.93
N LEU A 252 0.45 -12.57 15.97
CA LEU A 252 1.35 -12.24 14.87
C LEU A 252 0.83 -11.06 14.06
N LEU A 253 -0.46 -11.06 13.71
CA LEU A 253 -1.09 -9.95 13.01
C LEU A 253 -0.99 -8.64 13.83
N GLY A 254 -1.31 -8.70 15.12
CA GLY A 254 -1.25 -7.54 16.02
C GLY A 254 0.14 -6.90 16.08
N ARG A 255 1.19 -7.71 16.17
CA ARG A 255 2.60 -7.22 16.14
C ARG A 255 2.97 -6.49 14.86
N GLN A 256 2.34 -6.85 13.74
CA GLN A 256 2.65 -6.26 12.44
C GLN A 256 1.91 -4.96 12.18
N VAL A 257 0.66 -4.87 12.64
CA VAL A 257 -0.22 -3.72 12.37
C VAL A 257 -0.22 -2.70 13.52
N GLY A 258 0.32 -3.06 14.68
CA GLY A 258 0.41 -2.20 15.84
C GLY A 258 1.49 -1.12 15.70
N PRO A 259 1.25 0.09 16.23
CA PRO A 259 2.25 1.17 16.22
C PRO A 259 3.37 0.95 17.23
N ASP A 260 3.18 0.10 18.23
CA ASP A 260 4.09 -0.08 19.36
C ASP A 260 4.26 -1.58 19.67
N ARG A 261 5.50 -2.04 19.82
CA ARG A 261 5.82 -3.44 20.07
C ARG A 261 5.53 -3.90 21.50
N ASP A 262 5.17 -2.96 22.39
CA ASP A 262 4.97 -3.20 23.83
C ASP A 262 3.51 -3.44 24.24
N HIS A 263 2.53 -3.21 23.36
CA HIS A 263 1.13 -3.46 23.67
C HIS A 263 0.76 -4.93 23.39
N ARG A 264 -0.15 -5.49 24.22
CA ARG A 264 -0.69 -6.84 24.04
C ARG A 264 -1.14 -7.00 22.58
N ASP A 265 -0.54 -7.94 21.86
CA ASP A 265 -0.63 -8.09 20.40
C ASP A 265 -2.07 -8.13 19.86
N ILE A 266 -3.01 -8.69 20.62
CA ILE A 266 -4.44 -8.77 20.26
C ILE A 266 -5.11 -7.39 20.35
N GLN A 267 -4.75 -6.56 21.32
CA GLN A 267 -5.29 -5.19 21.43
C GLN A 267 -4.79 -4.31 20.27
N ALA A 268 -3.57 -4.53 19.81
CA ALA A 268 -3.05 -3.86 18.63
C ALA A 268 -3.78 -4.25 17.35
N ALA A 269 -4.11 -5.54 17.18
CA ALA A 269 -4.92 -6.02 16.07
C ALA A 269 -6.31 -5.40 16.08
N ARG A 270 -6.96 -5.32 17.25
CA ARG A 270 -8.26 -4.69 17.42
C ARG A 270 -8.22 -3.20 17.12
N ALA A 271 -7.26 -2.46 17.68
CA ALA A 271 -7.12 -1.02 17.43
C ALA A 271 -6.82 -0.72 15.94
N TRP A 272 -6.11 -1.60 15.24
CA TRP A 272 -5.94 -1.51 13.80
C TRP A 272 -7.26 -1.75 13.06
N ALA A 273 -7.99 -2.79 13.43
CA ALA A 273 -9.28 -3.13 12.85
C ALA A 273 -10.29 -1.98 13.02
N ASP A 274 -10.38 -1.38 14.20
CA ASP A 274 -11.26 -0.23 14.49
C ASP A 274 -10.91 1.00 13.63
N ARG A 275 -9.63 1.24 13.33
CA ARG A 275 -9.21 2.35 12.46
C ARG A 275 -9.53 2.13 10.99
N HIS A 276 -9.62 0.88 10.53
CA HIS A 276 -9.83 0.53 9.13
C HIS A 276 -11.24 0.04 8.84
N SER A 277 -11.98 -0.46 9.86
CA SER A 277 -13.41 -0.72 9.75
C SER A 277 -14.15 0.61 9.78
N ILE A 278 -14.82 0.95 8.69
CA ILE A 278 -15.66 2.15 8.63
C ILE A 278 -17.09 1.70 8.96
N PRO A 279 -17.69 2.17 10.08
CA PRO A 279 -19.07 1.82 10.42
C PRO A 279 -20.01 2.20 9.27
N ARG A 280 -20.81 1.25 8.79
CA ARG A 280 -21.93 1.56 7.89
C ARG A 280 -23.09 2.07 8.75
N GLN A 281 -23.74 3.16 8.32
CA GLN A 281 -24.92 3.72 8.98
C GLN A 281 -26.10 2.74 9.03
N ASP A 282 -26.15 1.74 8.12
CA ASP A 282 -27.25 0.77 8.00
C ASP A 282 -27.30 -0.28 9.15
N GLN A 283 -26.27 -0.38 9.99
CA GLN A 283 -26.27 -1.31 11.15
C GLN A 283 -26.89 -0.67 12.42
N ALA A 284 -27.15 0.62 12.44
CA ALA A 284 -27.77 1.30 13.57
C ALA A 284 -29.32 1.18 13.57
N GLU A 285 -29.94 0.86 12.44
CA GLU A 285 -31.42 0.77 12.32
C GLU A 285 -31.98 -0.65 12.54
N GLY A 286 -31.11 -1.68 12.60
CA GLY A 286 -31.54 -3.07 12.79
C GLY A 286 -31.72 -3.53 14.26
N THR A 287 -31.51 -2.63 15.25
CA THR A 287 -31.59 -3.02 16.68
C THR A 287 -32.82 -2.43 17.39
N THR A 288 -33.79 -1.91 16.63
CA THR A 288 -35.04 -1.41 17.18
C THR A 288 -36.23 -2.02 16.41
N THR A 289 -36.45 -3.32 16.55
CA THR A 289 -37.79 -3.96 16.42
C THR A 289 -37.81 -5.26 17.20
#